data_90bfad8d0a672d9f3d4096b0b2897514
#
_entry.id   90bfad8d0a672d9f3d4096b0b2897514
#
_cell.length_a   1.000
_cell.length_b   1.000
_cell.length_c   1.000
_cell.angle_alpha   90.00
_cell.angle_beta   90.00
_cell.angle_gamma   90.00
#
_symmetry.space_group_name_H-M   'P 1'
#
loop_
_entity.id
_entity.type
_entity.pdbx_description
1 polymer ?
#
loop_
_entity_poly.entity_id
_entity_poly.type
_entity_poly.pdbx_seq_one_letter_code
_entity_poly.pdbx_strand_id
1 'polypeptide(L)'
;MRRFAVVTLMLLIGAEPSFAKTHKDMYSMQCSALWPAVKDALRNSGKYGILGIDNTEMTASFVIGGTLSGKRINSVVLNAKGDACEMQVQTAYSGLVHNDEGDFKKRVDESLAKQQPSPPAAPAPPAKADSPKN
;
A
#
# COMPACT_ATOMS: atom_id res chain seq x y z
N MET A 1 -21.18 66.11 -0.47
CA MET A 1 -21.41 64.73 -0.89
C MET A 1 -20.09 63.99 -0.82
N ARG A 2 -19.86 63.25 0.28
CA ARG A 2 -18.62 62.47 0.52
C ARG A 2 -18.85 61.05 0.05
N ARG A 3 -18.19 60.64 -1.04
CA ARG A 3 -18.21 59.25 -1.54
C ARG A 3 -17.18 58.43 -0.76
N PHE A 4 -17.66 57.53 0.12
CA PHE A 4 -16.84 56.51 0.78
C PHE A 4 -16.63 55.38 -0.23
N ALA A 5 -15.39 55.23 -0.71
CA ALA A 5 -14.96 54.07 -1.43
C ALA A 5 -14.63 52.96 -0.41
N VAL A 6 -15.46 51.93 -0.34
CA VAL A 6 -15.19 50.70 0.44
C VAL A 6 -14.25 49.85 -0.40
N VAL A 7 -12.99 49.81 -0.02
CA VAL A 7 -12.01 48.88 -0.57
C VAL A 7 -12.19 47.53 0.14
N THR A 8 -12.89 46.61 -0.53
CA THR A 8 -13.00 45.22 -0.07
C THR A 8 -11.71 44.50 -0.39
N LEU A 9 -10.85 44.36 0.61
CA LEU A 9 -9.63 43.55 0.55
C LEU A 9 -10.03 42.06 0.63
N MET A 10 -10.13 41.41 -0.54
CA MET A 10 -10.25 39.95 -0.63
C MET A 10 -8.96 39.32 -0.15
N LEU A 11 -8.98 38.77 1.06
CA LEU A 11 -7.97 37.82 1.52
C LEU A 11 -8.13 36.52 0.71
N LEU A 12 -7.28 36.35 -0.30
CA LEU A 12 -7.03 35.07 -0.95
C LEU A 12 -6.30 34.16 0.09
N ILE A 13 -7.06 33.36 0.82
CA ILE A 13 -6.50 32.27 1.61
C ILE A 13 -6.02 31.25 0.58
N GLY A 14 -4.72 31.31 0.28
CA GLY A 14 -4.05 30.30 -0.52
C GLY A 14 -4.09 28.99 0.24
N ALA A 15 -4.99 28.06 -0.12
CA ALA A 15 -4.91 26.68 0.29
C ALA A 15 -3.66 26.11 -0.37
N GLU A 16 -2.60 25.92 0.43
CA GLU A 16 -1.42 25.19 -0.05
C GLU A 16 -1.83 23.77 -0.40
N PRO A 17 -1.56 23.30 -1.65
CA PRO A 17 -1.86 21.93 -2.00
C PRO A 17 -0.95 21.02 -1.17
N SER A 18 -1.52 20.32 -0.20
CA SER A 18 -0.85 19.21 0.46
C SER A 18 -0.59 18.13 -0.58
N PHE A 19 0.63 18.02 -1.04
CA PHE A 19 1.06 16.99 -2.00
C PHE A 19 1.11 15.64 -1.29
N ALA A 20 -0.05 15.00 -1.13
CA ALA A 20 -0.10 13.59 -0.82
C ALA A 20 0.26 12.82 -2.09
N LYS A 21 1.30 11.98 -2.03
CA LYS A 21 1.68 11.12 -3.14
C LYS A 21 0.78 9.88 -3.11
N THR A 22 0.11 9.61 -4.22
CA THR A 22 -0.69 8.41 -4.42
C THR A 22 0.03 7.47 -5.37
N HIS A 23 0.29 6.25 -4.93
CA HIS A 23 0.82 5.17 -5.74
C HIS A 23 -0.27 4.14 -6.03
N LYS A 24 -0.31 3.60 -7.25
CA LYS A 24 -1.33 2.65 -7.71
C LYS A 24 -0.67 1.40 -8.27
N ASP A 25 -1.09 0.26 -7.77
CA ASP A 25 -0.64 -1.05 -8.24
C ASP A 25 -1.83 -1.90 -8.66
N MET A 26 -1.70 -2.57 -9.81
CA MET A 26 -2.74 -3.48 -10.32
C MET A 26 -2.38 -4.93 -9.97
N TYR A 27 -3.35 -5.65 -9.43
CA TYR A 27 -3.26 -7.07 -9.14
C TYR A 27 -4.29 -7.84 -9.99
N SER A 28 -3.86 -8.91 -10.64
CA SER A 28 -4.72 -9.78 -11.45
C SER A 28 -5.52 -10.76 -10.57
N MET A 29 -6.22 -10.22 -9.59
CA MET A 29 -7.09 -10.95 -8.66
C MET A 29 -8.14 -10.02 -8.10
N GLN A 30 -9.23 -10.59 -7.56
CA GLN A 30 -10.28 -9.81 -6.90
C GLN A 30 -9.75 -9.14 -5.62
N CYS A 31 -10.28 -7.97 -5.29
CA CYS A 31 -9.90 -7.24 -4.07
C CYS A 31 -10.17 -8.04 -2.80
N SER A 32 -11.22 -8.84 -2.76
CA SER A 32 -11.52 -9.74 -1.64
C SER A 32 -10.43 -10.79 -1.39
N ALA A 33 -9.72 -11.22 -2.44
CA ALA A 33 -8.58 -12.13 -2.33
C ALA A 33 -7.28 -11.41 -1.93
N LEU A 34 -7.12 -10.14 -2.34
CA LEU A 34 -5.95 -9.33 -1.98
C LEU A 34 -6.04 -8.79 -0.54
N TRP A 35 -7.25 -8.47 -0.06
CA TRP A 35 -7.45 -7.82 1.23
C TRP A 35 -6.85 -8.53 2.45
N PRO A 36 -6.90 -9.87 2.57
CA PRO A 36 -6.21 -10.60 3.63
C PRO A 36 -4.70 -10.35 3.66
N ALA A 37 -4.04 -10.27 2.49
CA ALA A 37 -2.61 -9.98 2.39
C ALA A 37 -2.28 -8.54 2.83
N VAL A 38 -3.12 -7.58 2.47
CA VAL A 38 -2.99 -6.18 2.94
C VAL A 38 -3.09 -6.11 4.47
N LYS A 39 -4.08 -6.79 5.07
CA LYS A 39 -4.23 -6.83 6.52
C LYS A 39 -3.07 -7.53 7.23
N ASP A 40 -2.55 -8.60 6.65
CA ASP A 40 -1.39 -9.31 7.18
C ASP A 40 -0.14 -8.43 7.15
N ALA A 41 0.12 -7.74 6.03
CA ALA A 41 1.21 -6.79 5.91
C ALA A 41 1.14 -5.68 6.97
N LEU A 42 -0.05 -5.15 7.25
CA LEU A 42 -0.25 -4.13 8.27
C LEU A 42 0.00 -4.65 9.69
N ARG A 43 -0.51 -5.86 10.02
CA ARG A 43 -0.50 -6.40 11.39
C ARG A 43 0.81 -7.08 11.76
N ASN A 44 1.40 -7.81 10.82
CA ASN A 44 2.48 -8.75 11.12
C ASN A 44 3.87 -8.25 10.71
N SER A 45 3.97 -7.09 10.09
CA SER A 45 5.27 -6.51 9.70
C SER A 45 6.04 -5.88 10.86
N GLY A 46 5.38 -5.53 11.96
CA GLY A 46 5.98 -4.80 13.08
C GLY A 46 6.39 -3.35 12.78
N LYS A 47 6.03 -2.83 11.58
CA LYS A 47 6.42 -1.48 11.13
C LYS A 47 5.31 -0.45 11.19
N TYR A 48 4.06 -0.88 11.22
CA TYR A 48 2.90 -0.02 11.07
C TYR A 48 2.11 0.10 12.36
N GLY A 49 1.83 1.33 12.78
CA GLY A 49 0.82 1.61 13.78
C GLY A 49 -0.54 1.75 13.11
N ILE A 50 -1.45 0.81 13.34
CA ILE A 50 -2.77 0.81 12.71
C ILE A 50 -3.65 1.86 13.39
N LEU A 51 -4.20 2.79 12.60
CA LEU A 51 -5.17 3.78 13.07
C LEU A 51 -6.61 3.29 12.87
N GLY A 52 -6.88 2.58 11.78
CA GLY A 52 -8.20 2.04 11.49
C GLY A 52 -8.17 1.07 10.31
N ILE A 53 -9.08 0.10 10.33
CA ILE A 53 -9.31 -0.84 9.22
C ILE A 53 -10.82 -0.92 9.00
N ASP A 54 -11.26 -0.65 7.78
CA ASP A 54 -12.61 -0.90 7.32
C ASP A 54 -12.61 -2.09 6.35
N ASN A 55 -13.25 -3.19 6.77
CA ASN A 55 -13.32 -4.40 5.97
C ASN A 55 -14.37 -4.32 4.87
N THR A 56 -15.39 -3.49 5.03
CA THR A 56 -16.46 -3.32 4.04
C THR A 56 -15.95 -2.54 2.84
N GLU A 57 -15.29 -1.41 3.11
CA GLU A 57 -14.72 -0.54 2.10
C GLU A 57 -13.32 -0.98 1.67
N MET A 58 -12.74 -2.00 2.31
CA MET A 58 -11.35 -2.47 2.09
C MET A 58 -10.36 -1.31 2.13
N THR A 59 -10.44 -0.52 3.19
CA THR A 59 -9.56 0.62 3.44
C THR A 59 -8.85 0.47 4.78
N ALA A 60 -7.65 1.03 4.88
CA ALA A 60 -6.96 1.12 6.16
C ALA A 60 -6.13 2.41 6.23
N SER A 61 -6.02 2.94 7.44
CA SER A 61 -5.14 4.05 7.78
C SER A 61 -4.11 3.60 8.79
N PHE A 62 -2.86 4.00 8.58
CA PHE A 62 -1.75 3.56 9.42
C PHE A 62 -0.64 4.62 9.49
N VAL A 63 0.19 4.53 10.51
CA VAL A 63 1.36 5.40 10.69
C VAL A 63 2.64 4.62 10.53
N ILE A 64 3.65 5.30 10.00
CA ILE A 64 5.04 4.84 9.89
C ILE A 64 5.94 5.88 10.57
N GLY A 65 6.99 5.41 11.21
CA GLY A 65 8.01 6.24 11.79
C GLY A 65 8.00 6.27 13.31
N GLY A 66 9.16 6.53 13.86
CA GLY A 66 9.40 6.68 15.30
C GLY A 66 9.50 8.15 15.72
N THR A 67 9.87 8.37 16.99
CA THR A 67 9.97 9.69 17.60
C THR A 67 10.95 10.63 16.93
N LEU A 68 12.03 10.11 16.31
CA LEU A 68 13.08 10.92 15.67
C LEU A 68 12.82 11.24 14.19
N SER A 69 12.06 10.40 13.48
CA SER A 69 11.78 10.57 12.04
C SER A 69 10.44 11.23 11.75
N GLY A 70 9.69 11.59 12.78
CA GLY A 70 8.32 12.06 12.65
C GLY A 70 7.35 10.91 12.29
N LYS A 71 6.09 11.09 12.60
CA LYS A 71 5.03 10.14 12.25
C LYS A 71 4.43 10.53 10.89
N ARG A 72 4.39 9.59 9.96
CA ARG A 72 3.76 9.77 8.65
C ARG A 72 2.47 8.96 8.61
N ILE A 73 1.36 9.64 8.35
CA ILE A 73 0.05 8.99 8.19
C ILE A 73 -0.11 8.57 6.74
N ASN A 74 -0.43 7.32 6.54
CA ASN A 74 -0.65 6.72 5.24
C ASN A 74 -2.01 6.03 5.20
N SER A 75 -2.53 5.84 4.01
CA SER A 75 -3.75 5.06 3.80
C SER A 75 -3.60 4.12 2.62
N VAL A 76 -4.32 3.01 2.66
CA VAL A 76 -4.47 2.07 1.56
C VAL A 76 -5.95 1.87 1.28
N VAL A 77 -6.29 1.81 -0.01
CA VAL A 77 -7.65 1.57 -0.52
C VAL A 77 -7.57 0.53 -1.63
N LEU A 78 -8.47 -0.44 -1.62
CA LEU A 78 -8.61 -1.39 -2.71
C LEU A 78 -9.84 -1.03 -3.57
N ASN A 79 -9.63 -0.88 -4.87
CA ASN A 79 -10.68 -0.57 -5.83
C ASN A 79 -10.85 -1.72 -6.83
N ALA A 80 -12.04 -2.29 -6.91
CA ALA A 80 -12.32 -3.33 -7.90
C ALA A 80 -12.29 -2.76 -9.32
N LYS A 81 -11.62 -3.49 -10.22
CA LYS A 81 -11.50 -3.18 -11.65
C LYS A 81 -11.84 -4.44 -12.46
N GLY A 82 -13.13 -4.79 -12.52
CA GLY A 82 -13.56 -6.07 -13.05
C GLY A 82 -13.01 -7.24 -12.24
N ASP A 83 -12.25 -8.14 -12.88
CA ASP A 83 -11.61 -9.28 -12.22
C ASP A 83 -10.25 -8.93 -11.57
N ALA A 84 -9.80 -7.68 -11.72
CA ALA A 84 -8.57 -7.17 -11.14
C ALA A 84 -8.86 -6.27 -9.94
N CYS A 85 -7.82 -6.00 -9.14
CA CYS A 85 -7.87 -5.09 -8.01
C CYS A 85 -6.78 -4.01 -8.14
N GLU A 86 -7.16 -2.76 -8.05
CA GLU A 86 -6.23 -1.64 -7.94
C GLU A 86 -6.01 -1.32 -6.47
N MET A 87 -4.78 -1.51 -5.99
CA MET A 87 -4.36 -1.05 -4.67
C MET A 87 -3.82 0.37 -4.79
N GLN A 88 -4.42 1.30 -4.09
CA GLN A 88 -3.94 2.69 -3.98
C GLN A 88 -3.37 2.92 -2.60
N VAL A 89 -2.10 3.33 -2.54
CA VAL A 89 -1.43 3.74 -1.31
C VAL A 89 -1.18 5.23 -1.37
N GLN A 90 -1.75 5.96 -0.43
CA GLN A 90 -1.54 7.39 -0.27
C GLN A 90 -0.60 7.62 0.90
N THR A 91 0.51 8.29 0.66
CA THR A 91 1.49 8.61 1.68
C THR A 91 1.51 10.11 1.93
N ALA A 92 1.65 10.51 3.20
CA ALA A 92 2.02 11.88 3.51
C ALA A 92 3.41 12.14 2.92
N TYR A 93 3.59 13.32 2.29
CA TYR A 93 4.87 13.69 1.69
C TYR A 93 5.97 13.61 2.74
N SER A 94 6.94 12.75 2.51
CA SER A 94 8.07 12.50 3.43
C SER A 94 9.42 12.87 2.82
N GLY A 95 9.43 13.65 1.73
CA GLY A 95 10.64 13.99 0.99
C GLY A 95 11.20 12.81 0.16
N LEU A 96 12.41 13.00 -0.38
CA LEU A 96 13.05 12.03 -1.29
C LEU A 96 13.67 10.81 -0.57
N VAL A 97 13.61 10.76 0.77
CA VAL A 97 14.39 9.80 1.57
C VAL A 97 13.62 8.51 1.88
N HIS A 98 12.30 8.51 1.74
CA HIS A 98 11.45 7.37 2.13
C HIS A 98 10.57 6.90 0.98
N ASN A 99 10.60 5.59 0.70
CA ASN A 99 9.74 4.93 -0.28
C ASN A 99 8.70 4.08 0.46
N ASP A 100 7.85 4.75 1.25
CA ASP A 100 6.87 4.08 2.12
C ASP A 100 5.87 3.24 1.30
N GLU A 101 5.46 3.72 0.11
CA GLU A 101 4.55 3.00 -0.78
C GLU A 101 5.18 1.75 -1.37
N GLY A 102 6.45 1.81 -1.79
CA GLY A 102 7.17 0.66 -2.34
C GLY A 102 7.46 -0.39 -1.28
N ASP A 103 7.83 0.03 -0.08
CA ASP A 103 8.03 -0.86 1.07
C ASP A 103 6.72 -1.54 1.49
N PHE A 104 5.60 -0.82 1.46
CA PHE A 104 4.29 -1.37 1.76
C PHE A 104 3.88 -2.41 0.71
N LYS A 105 3.99 -2.05 -0.59
CA LYS A 105 3.71 -2.98 -1.69
C LYS A 105 4.51 -4.28 -1.55
N LYS A 106 5.81 -4.19 -1.30
CA LYS A 106 6.67 -5.36 -1.12
C LYS A 106 6.16 -6.29 -0.02
N ARG A 107 5.69 -5.75 1.11
CA ARG A 107 5.14 -6.55 2.21
C ARG A 107 3.81 -7.19 1.88
N VAL A 108 2.97 -6.51 1.11
CA VAL A 108 1.73 -7.10 0.59
C VAL A 108 2.06 -8.26 -0.35
N ASP A 109 3.02 -8.09 -1.25
CA ASP A 109 3.45 -9.14 -2.18
C ASP A 109 4.07 -10.35 -1.43
N GLU A 110 4.87 -10.11 -0.40
CA GLU A 110 5.42 -11.16 0.47
C GLU A 110 4.33 -11.91 1.25
N SER A 111 3.33 -11.19 1.75
CA SER A 111 2.18 -11.79 2.43
C SER A 111 1.33 -12.61 1.47
N LEU A 112 1.11 -12.10 0.27
CA LEU A 112 0.35 -12.79 -0.78
C LEU A 112 1.05 -14.09 -1.18
N ALA A 113 2.38 -14.07 -1.34
CA ALA A 113 3.17 -15.28 -1.65
C ALA A 113 3.06 -16.36 -0.57
N LYS A 114 2.95 -15.98 0.69
CA LYS A 114 2.76 -16.92 1.82
C LYS A 114 1.36 -17.53 1.85
N GLN A 115 0.35 -16.83 1.31
CA GLN A 115 -1.05 -17.27 1.29
C GLN A 115 -1.35 -18.16 0.09
N GLN A 116 -0.52 -18.12 -0.96
CA GLN A 116 -0.66 -19.01 -2.09
C GLN A 116 -0.08 -20.38 -1.73
N PRO A 117 -0.80 -21.50 -1.96
CA PRO A 117 -0.25 -22.84 -1.80
C PRO A 117 1.00 -22.95 -2.68
N SER A 118 2.10 -23.44 -2.13
CA SER A 118 3.29 -23.75 -2.93
C SER A 118 2.88 -24.65 -4.10
N PRO A 119 3.34 -24.36 -5.35
CA PRO A 119 3.12 -25.28 -6.46
C PRO A 119 3.60 -26.67 -6.05
N PRO A 120 2.90 -27.77 -6.43
CA PRO A 120 3.38 -29.10 -6.15
C PRO A 120 4.83 -29.21 -6.63
N ALA A 121 5.73 -29.69 -5.76
CA ALA A 121 7.11 -29.89 -6.13
C ALA A 121 7.16 -30.70 -7.43
N ALA A 122 7.86 -30.19 -8.45
CA ALA A 122 8.04 -30.90 -9.71
C ALA A 122 8.60 -32.30 -9.38
N PRO A 123 8.11 -33.37 -10.07
CA PRO A 123 8.62 -34.71 -9.84
C PRO A 123 10.14 -34.71 -10.00
N ALA A 124 10.84 -35.28 -9.01
CA ALA A 124 12.29 -35.42 -9.08
C ALA A 124 12.66 -36.15 -10.39
N PRO A 125 13.74 -35.71 -11.10
CA PRO A 125 14.20 -36.40 -12.30
C PRO A 125 14.50 -37.86 -11.94
N PRO A 126 14.18 -38.85 -12.81
CA PRO A 126 14.44 -40.24 -12.53
C PRO A 126 15.95 -40.44 -12.31
N ALA A 127 16.29 -41.09 -11.21
CA ALA A 127 17.65 -41.48 -10.90
C ALA A 127 18.23 -42.25 -12.09
N LYS A 128 19.40 -41.79 -12.61
CA LYS A 128 20.13 -42.51 -13.65
C LYS A 128 20.46 -43.90 -13.11
N ALA A 129 19.91 -44.91 -13.75
CA ALA A 129 20.27 -46.30 -13.50
C ALA A 129 21.78 -46.45 -13.85
N ASP A 130 22.56 -46.82 -12.86
CA ASP A 130 23.95 -47.28 -13.03
C ASP A 130 23.94 -48.50 -13.93
N SER A 131 24.59 -48.40 -15.06
CA SER A 131 24.88 -49.55 -15.92
C SER A 131 25.94 -50.43 -15.24
N PRO A 132 25.74 -51.72 -15.10
CA PRO A 132 26.77 -52.60 -14.61
C PRO A 132 27.89 -52.72 -15.66
N LYS A 133 29.12 -52.45 -15.19
CA LYS A 133 30.32 -52.83 -15.96
C LYS A 133 30.51 -54.34 -15.94
N ASN A 134 30.54 -54.94 -17.09
CA ASN A 134 31.05 -56.28 -17.33
C ASN A 134 32.42 -56.17 -17.99
#